data_745aeb5ee1c87e7ea4e31e25bbe86b4e
#
_entry.id   745aeb5ee1c87e7ea4e31e25bbe86b4e
#
_cell.length_a   1.000
_cell.length_b   1.000
_cell.length_c   1.000
_cell.angle_alpha   90.00
_cell.angle_beta   90.00
_cell.angle_gamma   90.00
#
_symmetry.space_group_name_H-M   'P 1'
#
loop_
_entity.id
_entity.type
_entity.pdbx_description
1 polymer ?
#
loop_
_entity_poly.entity_id
_entity_poly.type
_entity_poly.pdbx_seq_one_letter_code
_entity_poly.pdbx_strand_id
1 'polypeptide(L)'
;MNIGGLLKNSTIDYPGKLSCGIFLSGCNFDCPYCHNPDLVRGCSLRSAEINPQDIYRFIERRKGFLDGVVISGGEPTLQEDLIDLCRHIKNMGFPVKLDTNGSRPRVIKRLIDEGLVDYIAMDLKTDPRKYATYIKRNCDIASILSSIEVIMESAIAYEFRTTCVKPIVTA
;
A
#
# COMPACT_ATOMS: atom_id res chain seq x y z
N MET A 1 -9.77 -11.66 -0.38
CA MET A 1 -9.18 -10.34 -0.04
C MET A 1 -9.69 -9.89 1.31
N ASN A 2 -8.79 -9.54 2.21
CA ASN A 2 -9.16 -9.11 3.56
C ASN A 2 -9.08 -7.58 3.67
N ILE A 3 -10.24 -6.91 3.61
CA ILE A 3 -10.35 -5.46 3.63
C ILE A 3 -10.62 -5.00 5.06
N GLY A 4 -9.66 -4.25 5.62
CA GLY A 4 -9.75 -3.71 6.97
C GLY A 4 -10.46 -2.37 7.08
N GLY A 5 -10.55 -1.61 5.98
CA GLY A 5 -11.21 -0.31 6.00
C GLY A 5 -11.34 0.37 4.63
N LEU A 6 -12.23 1.35 4.58
CA LEU A 6 -12.42 2.24 3.42
C LEU A 6 -12.46 3.70 3.91
N LEU A 7 -11.52 4.49 3.42
CA LEU A 7 -11.52 5.94 3.54
C LEU A 7 -12.21 6.52 2.29
N LYS A 8 -13.33 7.17 2.50
CA LYS A 8 -14.19 7.57 1.37
C LYS A 8 -13.64 8.74 0.55
N ASN A 9 -12.92 9.66 1.19
CA ASN A 9 -12.33 10.83 0.54
C ASN A 9 -11.01 11.18 1.22
N SER A 10 -9.99 11.51 0.42
CA SER A 10 -8.70 12.03 0.89
C SER A 10 -8.10 12.95 -0.15
N THR A 11 -7.56 14.07 0.30
CA THR A 11 -6.83 15.04 -0.51
C THR A 11 -5.32 14.96 -0.29
N ILE A 12 -4.86 14.05 0.59
CA ILE A 12 -3.46 13.95 1.01
C ILE A 12 -2.82 12.60 0.62
N ASP A 13 -3.62 11.53 0.44
CA ASP A 13 -3.07 10.19 0.23
C ASP A 13 -2.61 9.94 -1.21
N TYR A 14 -3.11 10.70 -2.18
CA TYR A 14 -2.66 10.63 -3.57
C TYR A 14 -2.24 12.03 -4.04
N PRO A 15 -0.96 12.29 -4.35
CA PRO A 15 -0.51 13.61 -4.74
C PRO A 15 -1.32 14.20 -5.91
N GLY A 16 -1.90 15.40 -5.67
CA GLY A 16 -2.65 16.14 -6.67
C GLY A 16 -4.02 15.55 -7.05
N LYS A 17 -4.55 14.58 -6.28
CA LYS A 17 -5.82 13.92 -6.58
C LYS A 17 -6.73 13.85 -5.36
N LEU A 18 -8.05 14.02 -5.59
CA LEU A 18 -9.05 13.60 -4.63
C LEU A 18 -9.24 12.09 -4.77
N SER A 19 -8.87 11.34 -3.76
CA SER A 19 -8.84 9.87 -3.79
C SER A 19 -9.71 9.24 -2.72
N CYS A 20 -10.03 7.96 -2.89
CA CYS A 20 -10.44 7.10 -1.78
C CYS A 20 -9.33 6.11 -1.44
N GLY A 21 -9.30 5.64 -0.19
CA GLY A 21 -8.29 4.69 0.30
C GLY A 21 -8.92 3.34 0.68
N ILE A 22 -8.40 2.25 0.11
CA ILE A 22 -8.74 0.88 0.48
C ILE A 22 -7.62 0.36 1.39
N PHE A 23 -7.93 0.01 2.63
CA PHE A 23 -6.96 -0.50 3.59
C PHE A 23 -7.09 -2.01 3.70
N LEU A 24 -6.05 -2.73 3.30
CA LEU A 24 -5.99 -4.19 3.36
C LEU A 24 -5.40 -4.63 4.71
N SER A 25 -5.94 -5.73 5.27
CA SER A 25 -5.50 -6.26 6.56
C SER A 25 -4.34 -7.24 6.41
N GLY A 26 -3.51 -7.31 7.46
CA GLY A 26 -2.33 -8.16 7.51
C GLY A 26 -1.06 -7.45 7.06
N CYS A 27 0.02 -7.68 7.78
CA CYS A 27 1.36 -7.15 7.46
C CYS A 27 2.42 -8.16 7.87
N ASN A 28 3.47 -8.24 7.09
CA ASN A 28 4.65 -9.05 7.41
C ASN A 28 5.70 -8.29 8.23
N PHE A 29 5.46 -7.01 8.55
CA PHE A 29 6.27 -6.21 9.46
C PHE A 29 5.55 -5.98 10.79
N ASP A 30 6.34 -5.72 11.85
CA ASP A 30 5.85 -5.38 13.19
C ASP A 30 6.56 -4.10 13.67
N CYS A 31 6.30 -3.01 12.95
CA CYS A 31 6.92 -1.72 13.23
C CYS A 31 6.41 -1.17 14.57
N PRO A 32 7.29 -0.82 15.53
CA PRO A 32 6.87 -0.33 16.86
C PRO A 32 6.11 1.02 16.81
N TYR A 33 6.22 1.73 15.71
CA TYR A 33 5.52 3.01 15.46
C TYR A 33 4.38 2.87 14.43
N CYS A 34 3.84 1.68 14.25
CA CYS A 34 2.76 1.45 13.29
C CYS A 34 1.53 2.29 13.65
N HIS A 35 1.02 3.07 12.69
CA HIS A 35 -0.18 3.88 12.88
C HIS A 35 -1.47 3.03 12.94
N ASN A 36 -1.45 1.83 12.33
CA ASN A 36 -2.61 0.95 12.23
C ASN A 36 -2.29 -0.46 12.75
N PRO A 37 -1.95 -0.64 14.04
CA PRO A 37 -1.52 -1.93 14.59
C PRO A 37 -2.63 -3.00 14.50
N ASP A 38 -3.90 -2.60 14.51
CA ASP A 38 -5.03 -3.52 14.37
C ASP A 38 -5.10 -4.13 12.96
N LEU A 39 -4.79 -3.36 11.92
CA LEU A 39 -4.69 -3.88 10.55
C LEU A 39 -3.56 -4.89 10.41
N VAL A 40 -2.42 -4.68 11.09
CA VAL A 40 -1.28 -5.62 11.09
C VAL A 40 -1.69 -6.99 11.66
N ARG A 41 -2.53 -7.00 12.69
CA ARG A 41 -3.01 -8.21 13.35
C ARG A 41 -4.14 -8.91 12.59
N GLY A 42 -4.56 -8.36 11.47
CA GLY A 42 -5.68 -8.90 10.69
C GLY A 42 -7.05 -8.59 11.29
N CYS A 43 -7.11 -7.68 12.28
CA CYS A 43 -8.36 -7.21 12.82
C CYS A 43 -8.96 -6.18 11.87
N SER A 44 -10.21 -6.39 11.46
CA SER A 44 -10.97 -5.35 10.78
C SER A 44 -11.22 -4.20 11.75
N LEU A 45 -11.04 -2.95 11.30
CA LEU A 45 -11.38 -1.75 12.07
C LEU A 45 -12.90 -1.64 12.35
N ARG A 46 -13.68 -2.51 11.74
CA ARG A 46 -15.13 -2.66 11.94
C ARG A 46 -15.45 -4.13 12.19
N SER A 47 -16.45 -4.38 13.00
CA SER A 47 -16.94 -5.72 13.36
C SER A 47 -17.59 -6.49 12.19
N ALA A 48 -17.79 -5.86 11.04
CA ALA A 48 -18.34 -6.48 9.83
C ALA A 48 -17.27 -6.54 8.74
N GLU A 49 -17.14 -7.68 8.09
CA GLU A 49 -16.32 -7.85 6.89
C GLU A 49 -16.83 -6.92 5.78
N ILE A 50 -15.91 -6.13 5.20
CA ILE A 50 -16.24 -5.27 4.07
C ILE A 50 -16.25 -6.14 2.80
N ASN A 51 -17.42 -6.23 2.18
CA ASN A 51 -17.54 -6.96 0.92
C ASN A 51 -16.86 -6.17 -0.22
N PRO A 52 -15.95 -6.79 -0.99
CA PRO A 52 -15.31 -6.14 -2.14
C PRO A 52 -16.30 -5.51 -3.13
N GLN A 53 -17.47 -6.14 -3.33
CA GLN A 53 -18.50 -5.62 -4.23
C GLN A 53 -19.08 -4.28 -3.75
N ASP A 54 -19.12 -4.04 -2.44
CA ASP A 54 -19.58 -2.74 -1.90
C ASP A 54 -18.57 -1.65 -2.18
N ILE A 55 -17.27 -1.97 -2.16
CA ILE A 55 -16.19 -1.04 -2.55
C ILE A 55 -16.28 -0.71 -4.03
N TYR A 56 -16.43 -1.71 -4.90
CA TYR A 56 -16.56 -1.45 -6.33
C TYR A 56 -17.78 -0.60 -6.65
N ARG A 57 -18.93 -0.89 -6.04
CA ARG A 57 -20.14 -0.06 -6.17
C ARG A 57 -19.95 1.37 -5.64
N PHE A 58 -19.20 1.52 -4.54
CA PHE A 58 -18.88 2.82 -3.99
C PHE A 58 -18.03 3.64 -4.97
N ILE A 59 -16.95 3.05 -5.51
CA ILE A 59 -16.04 3.71 -6.46
C ILE A 59 -16.79 4.09 -7.73
N GLU A 60 -17.59 3.18 -8.28
CA GLU A 60 -18.36 3.41 -9.51
C GLU A 60 -19.33 4.62 -9.36
N ARG A 61 -20.03 4.72 -8.22
CA ARG A 61 -20.92 5.84 -7.92
C ARG A 61 -20.19 7.18 -7.73
N ARG A 62 -18.89 7.16 -7.60
CA ARG A 62 -18.03 8.34 -7.41
C ARG A 62 -17.25 8.71 -8.65
N LYS A 63 -17.55 8.09 -9.79
CA LYS A 63 -16.96 8.43 -11.08
C LYS A 63 -17.29 9.90 -11.43
N GLY A 64 -16.25 10.66 -11.83
CA GLY A 64 -16.33 12.10 -12.03
C GLY A 64 -16.22 12.96 -10.76
N PHE A 65 -16.15 12.34 -9.57
CA PHE A 65 -15.87 13.02 -8.30
C PHE A 65 -14.51 12.63 -7.73
N LEU A 66 -14.16 11.36 -7.77
CA LEU A 66 -12.83 10.87 -7.38
C LEU A 66 -11.89 10.90 -8.58
N ASP A 67 -10.65 11.28 -8.35
CA ASP A 67 -9.56 11.32 -9.34
C ASP A 67 -8.66 10.09 -9.27
N GLY A 68 -8.77 9.26 -8.22
CA GLY A 68 -7.94 8.07 -8.06
C GLY A 68 -8.28 7.22 -6.85
N VAL A 69 -7.65 6.06 -6.77
CA VAL A 69 -7.80 5.10 -5.67
C VAL A 69 -6.45 4.77 -5.08
N VAL A 70 -6.34 4.83 -3.76
CA VAL A 70 -5.14 4.41 -3.01
C VAL A 70 -5.38 3.04 -2.41
N ILE A 71 -4.45 2.12 -2.60
CA ILE A 71 -4.42 0.82 -1.95
C ILE A 71 -3.30 0.82 -0.92
N SER A 72 -3.68 0.67 0.33
CA SER A 72 -2.81 0.79 1.51
C SER A 72 -3.20 -0.23 2.58
N GLY A 73 -2.85 0.00 3.85
CA GLY A 73 -3.31 -0.81 4.98
C GLY A 73 -2.18 -1.37 5.82
N GLY A 74 -2.13 -2.70 5.98
CA GLY A 74 -0.98 -3.42 6.49
C GLY A 74 0.12 -3.48 5.44
N GLU A 75 0.17 -4.57 4.67
CA GLU A 75 0.99 -4.67 3.46
C GLU A 75 0.16 -5.26 2.31
N PRO A 76 -0.24 -4.42 1.35
CA PRO A 76 -1.11 -4.86 0.25
C PRO A 76 -0.52 -5.98 -0.60
N THR A 77 0.78 -6.00 -0.81
CA THR A 77 1.46 -7.00 -1.67
C THR A 77 1.44 -8.42 -1.11
N LEU A 78 0.92 -8.62 0.11
CA LEU A 78 0.69 -9.94 0.68
C LEU A 78 -0.62 -10.58 0.22
N GLN A 79 -1.57 -9.76 -0.29
CA GLN A 79 -2.87 -10.25 -0.71
C GLN A 79 -2.78 -10.89 -2.11
N GLU A 80 -3.22 -12.14 -2.22
CA GLU A 80 -3.21 -12.87 -3.49
C GLU A 80 -4.08 -12.19 -4.56
N ASP A 81 -5.18 -11.57 -4.12
CA ASP A 81 -6.16 -10.89 -4.99
C ASP A 81 -5.77 -9.45 -5.35
N LEU A 82 -4.59 -8.95 -4.93
CA LEU A 82 -4.18 -7.55 -5.17
C LEU A 82 -4.17 -7.19 -6.66
N ILE A 83 -3.63 -8.09 -7.49
CA ILE A 83 -3.54 -7.91 -8.94
C ILE A 83 -4.93 -7.72 -9.55
N ASP A 84 -5.90 -8.55 -9.13
CA ASP A 84 -7.26 -8.49 -9.65
C ASP A 84 -8.01 -7.25 -9.13
N LEU A 85 -7.76 -6.84 -7.88
CA LEU A 85 -8.27 -5.58 -7.35
C LEU A 85 -7.78 -4.38 -8.17
N CYS A 86 -6.47 -4.28 -8.40
CA CYS A 86 -5.89 -3.19 -9.21
C CYS A 86 -6.46 -3.19 -10.63
N ARG A 87 -6.52 -4.37 -11.25
CA ARG A 87 -7.08 -4.51 -12.61
C ARG A 87 -8.54 -4.07 -12.67
N HIS A 88 -9.34 -4.43 -11.69
CA HIS A 88 -10.75 -4.03 -11.63
C HIS A 88 -10.89 -2.50 -11.52
N ILE A 89 -10.11 -1.85 -10.65
CA ILE A 89 -10.10 -0.40 -10.48
C ILE A 89 -9.61 0.31 -11.77
N LYS A 90 -8.56 -0.20 -12.39
CA LYS A 90 -8.07 0.33 -13.68
C LYS A 90 -9.13 0.22 -14.78
N ASN A 91 -9.85 -0.91 -14.86
CA ASN A 91 -10.95 -1.10 -15.82
C ASN A 91 -12.13 -0.14 -15.59
N MET A 92 -12.33 0.33 -14.36
CA MET A 92 -13.29 1.40 -14.07
C MET A 92 -12.80 2.79 -14.49
N GLY A 93 -11.56 2.91 -14.94
CA GLY A 93 -10.95 4.16 -15.43
C GLY A 93 -10.26 4.99 -14.35
N PHE A 94 -9.99 4.44 -13.17
CA PHE A 94 -9.30 5.16 -12.11
C PHE A 94 -7.80 4.86 -12.07
N PRO A 95 -6.95 5.90 -11.92
CA PRO A 95 -5.55 5.69 -11.56
C PRO A 95 -5.44 5.05 -10.16
N VAL A 96 -4.45 4.17 -10.02
CA VAL A 96 -4.16 3.43 -8.78
C VAL A 96 -2.84 3.87 -8.18
N LYS A 97 -2.86 4.25 -6.90
CA LYS A 97 -1.66 4.42 -6.07
C LYS A 97 -1.52 3.23 -5.13
N LEU A 98 -0.32 2.68 -5.06
CA LEU A 98 0.04 1.64 -4.11
C LEU A 98 0.94 2.20 -3.01
N ASP A 99 0.55 2.01 -1.75
CA ASP A 99 1.42 2.18 -0.59
C ASP A 99 1.96 0.80 -0.19
N THR A 100 3.29 0.66 -0.07
CA THR A 100 3.92 -0.63 0.23
C THR A 100 5.17 -0.49 1.11
N ASN A 101 5.49 -1.53 1.86
CA ASN A 101 6.74 -1.64 2.61
C ASN A 101 7.91 -2.20 1.77
N GLY A 102 7.66 -2.55 0.52
CA GLY A 102 8.68 -3.01 -0.42
C GLY A 102 9.17 -4.45 -0.22
N SER A 103 8.54 -5.25 0.64
CA SER A 103 9.01 -6.61 0.94
C SER A 103 8.76 -7.64 -0.16
N ARG A 104 8.01 -7.29 -1.21
CA ARG A 104 7.60 -8.20 -2.29
C ARG A 104 7.93 -7.65 -3.69
N PRO A 105 9.23 -7.56 -4.05
CA PRO A 105 9.66 -6.95 -5.32
C PRO A 105 9.02 -7.58 -6.56
N ARG A 106 8.77 -8.89 -6.54
CA ARG A 106 8.14 -9.59 -7.68
C ARG A 106 6.69 -9.15 -7.91
N VAL A 107 5.93 -8.88 -6.83
CA VAL A 107 4.55 -8.38 -6.93
C VAL A 107 4.55 -6.94 -7.43
N ILE A 108 5.44 -6.11 -6.89
CA ILE A 108 5.60 -4.72 -7.32
C ILE A 108 5.96 -4.66 -8.81
N LYS A 109 6.96 -5.45 -9.22
CA LYS A 109 7.36 -5.53 -10.63
C LYS A 109 6.19 -5.94 -11.53
N ARG A 110 5.42 -6.95 -11.13
CA ARG A 110 4.27 -7.40 -11.90
C ARG A 110 3.19 -6.31 -12.05
N LEU A 111 2.89 -5.58 -10.96
CA LEU A 111 1.93 -4.47 -11.01
C LEU A 111 2.38 -3.36 -11.98
N ILE A 112 3.67 -3.07 -12.02
CA ILE A 112 4.28 -2.11 -12.94
C ILE A 112 4.21 -2.62 -14.38
N ASP A 113 4.70 -3.83 -14.63
CA ASP A 113 4.78 -4.43 -15.97
C ASP A 113 3.39 -4.58 -16.62
N GLU A 114 2.35 -4.89 -15.83
CA GLU A 114 0.97 -5.00 -16.29
C GLU A 114 0.23 -3.63 -16.35
N GLY A 115 0.87 -2.51 -15.99
CA GLY A 115 0.27 -1.18 -16.01
C GLY A 115 -0.89 -1.00 -15.01
N LEU A 116 -0.85 -1.74 -13.90
CA LEU A 116 -1.93 -1.79 -12.91
C LEU A 116 -1.80 -0.74 -11.80
N VAL A 117 -0.67 -0.05 -11.73
CA VAL A 117 -0.41 1.06 -10.80
C VAL A 117 0.17 2.24 -11.55
N ASP A 118 -0.22 3.45 -11.13
CA ASP A 118 0.20 4.72 -11.73
C ASP A 118 1.12 5.50 -10.78
N TYR A 119 1.14 5.14 -9.51
CA TYR A 119 1.98 5.74 -8.48
C TYR A 119 2.34 4.72 -7.40
N ILE A 120 3.59 4.72 -6.96
CA ILE A 120 4.02 3.91 -5.81
C ILE A 120 4.61 4.79 -4.73
N ALA A 121 4.09 4.66 -3.51
CA ALA A 121 4.72 5.19 -2.31
C ALA A 121 5.32 4.03 -1.51
N MET A 122 6.64 3.94 -1.48
CA MET A 122 7.32 2.89 -0.73
C MET A 122 7.90 3.44 0.58
N ASP A 123 7.58 2.78 1.67
CA ASP A 123 8.06 3.14 3.00
C ASP A 123 9.42 2.50 3.31
N LEU A 124 10.46 3.31 3.44
CA LEU A 124 11.75 2.93 3.99
C LEU A 124 11.70 3.10 5.51
N LYS A 125 11.61 2.00 6.24
CA LYS A 125 11.27 2.03 7.67
C LYS A 125 12.42 2.44 8.57
N THR A 126 13.66 2.16 8.17
CA THR A 126 14.90 2.52 8.88
C THR A 126 16.12 2.24 7.98
N ASP A 127 17.33 2.49 8.48
CA ASP A 127 18.58 2.05 7.85
C ASP A 127 18.52 0.53 7.58
N PRO A 128 18.90 0.04 6.39
CA PRO A 128 18.89 -1.38 6.04
C PRO A 128 19.52 -2.29 7.11
N ARG A 129 20.62 -1.86 7.74
CA ARG A 129 21.32 -2.59 8.79
C ARG A 129 20.52 -2.75 10.09
N LYS A 130 19.48 -1.92 10.27
CA LYS A 130 18.66 -1.85 11.48
C LYS A 130 17.28 -2.52 11.32
N TYR A 131 16.91 -2.97 10.13
CA TYR A 131 15.61 -3.59 9.89
C TYR A 131 15.35 -4.80 10.82
N ALA A 132 16.31 -5.72 10.94
CA ALA A 132 16.18 -6.89 11.80
C ALA A 132 15.94 -6.51 13.28
N THR A 133 16.52 -5.40 13.74
CA THR A 133 16.42 -4.94 15.12
C THR A 133 15.07 -4.28 15.41
N TYR A 134 14.60 -3.41 14.52
CA TYR A 134 13.44 -2.54 14.80
C TYR A 134 12.15 -3.02 14.17
N ILE A 135 12.22 -3.70 13.03
CA ILE A 135 11.02 -4.08 12.26
C ILE A 135 10.48 -5.45 12.69
N LYS A 136 11.28 -6.24 13.45
CA LYS A 136 10.86 -7.48 14.14
C LYS A 136 9.97 -8.37 13.28
N ARG A 137 10.47 -9.08 12.39
CA ARG A 137 9.93 -10.22 11.62
C ARG A 137 10.90 -10.47 10.49
N ASN A 138 10.82 -11.61 9.87
CA ASN A 138 11.68 -12.00 8.75
C ASN A 138 11.63 -10.96 7.62
N CYS A 139 12.45 -9.91 7.74
CA CYS A 139 12.63 -8.90 6.72
C CYS A 139 13.88 -9.24 5.93
N ASP A 140 13.69 -9.62 4.68
CA ASP A 140 14.79 -9.80 3.74
C ASP A 140 15.17 -8.43 3.14
N ILE A 141 16.34 -7.92 3.55
CA ILE A 141 16.85 -6.63 3.07
C ILE A 141 17.11 -6.65 1.57
N ALA A 142 17.53 -7.79 1.01
CA ALA A 142 17.74 -7.91 -0.43
C ALA A 142 16.43 -7.65 -1.19
N SER A 143 15.28 -8.11 -0.68
CA SER A 143 13.97 -7.81 -1.25
C SER A 143 13.64 -6.32 -1.20
N ILE A 144 13.98 -5.61 -0.11
CA ILE A 144 13.76 -4.16 -0.01
C ILE A 144 14.59 -3.41 -1.05
N LEU A 145 15.88 -3.73 -1.14
CA LEU A 145 16.78 -3.11 -2.12
C LEU A 145 16.34 -3.40 -3.56
N SER A 146 15.95 -4.63 -3.86
CA SER A 146 15.39 -5.00 -5.16
C SER A 146 14.11 -4.23 -5.49
N SER A 147 13.24 -3.98 -4.51
CA SER A 147 12.03 -3.16 -4.73
C SER A 147 12.39 -1.70 -5.05
N ILE A 148 13.39 -1.13 -4.40
CA ILE A 148 13.90 0.21 -4.70
C ILE A 148 14.38 0.27 -6.16
N GLU A 149 15.22 -0.68 -6.58
CA GLU A 149 15.73 -0.76 -7.94
C GLU A 149 14.59 -0.86 -8.97
N VAL A 150 13.66 -1.80 -8.78
CA VAL A 150 12.50 -2.00 -9.65
C VAL A 150 11.65 -0.72 -9.79
N ILE A 151 11.42 -0.01 -8.68
CA ILE A 151 10.64 1.23 -8.70
C ILE A 151 11.41 2.35 -9.41
N MET A 152 12.70 2.53 -9.13
CA MET A 152 13.51 3.59 -9.72
C MET A 152 13.74 3.40 -11.22
N GLU A 153 13.82 2.15 -11.69
CA GLU A 153 13.95 1.81 -13.10
C GLU A 153 12.63 1.90 -13.88
N SER A 154 11.50 2.02 -13.16
CA SER A 154 10.18 2.13 -13.78
C SER A 154 9.91 3.53 -14.31
N ALA A 155 8.98 3.64 -15.26
CA ALA A 155 8.52 4.93 -15.79
C ALA A 155 7.35 5.54 -15.00
N ILE A 156 6.89 4.90 -13.91
CA ILE A 156 5.77 5.40 -13.11
C ILE A 156 6.21 6.45 -12.09
N ALA A 157 5.28 7.29 -11.66
CA ALA A 157 5.55 8.24 -10.58
C ALA A 157 5.71 7.49 -9.24
N TYR A 158 6.66 7.92 -8.42
CA TYR A 158 6.91 7.28 -7.13
C TYR A 158 7.43 8.26 -6.08
N GLU A 159 7.38 7.82 -4.83
CA GLU A 159 8.04 8.44 -3.69
C GLU A 159 8.57 7.37 -2.72
N PHE A 160 9.69 7.69 -2.06
CA PHE A 160 10.15 6.96 -0.88
C PHE A 160 9.85 7.78 0.37
N ARG A 161 9.22 7.15 1.36
CA ARG A 161 8.82 7.79 2.61
C ARG A 161 9.54 7.18 3.80
N THR A 162 9.89 8.00 4.78
CA THR A 162 10.46 7.53 6.04
C THR A 162 9.82 8.27 7.20
N THR A 163 9.28 7.53 8.17
CA THR A 163 8.77 8.11 9.40
C THR A 163 9.93 8.30 10.38
N CYS A 164 10.27 9.54 10.67
CA CYS A 164 11.35 9.88 11.59
C CYS A 164 10.90 9.76 13.05
N VAL A 165 11.29 8.68 13.71
CA VAL A 165 10.96 8.37 15.11
C VAL A 165 12.22 8.02 15.88
N LYS A 166 12.56 8.81 16.91
CA LYS A 166 13.70 8.49 17.79
C LYS A 166 13.39 7.27 18.67
N PRO A 167 14.34 6.37 18.91
CA PRO A 167 15.73 6.34 18.40
C PRO A 167 15.90 5.57 17.08
N ILE A 168 14.82 5.19 16.40
CA ILE A 168 14.83 4.26 15.26
C ILE A 168 15.38 4.92 14.00
N VAL A 169 14.90 6.14 13.72
CA VAL A 169 15.35 6.98 12.63
C VAL A 169 15.69 8.35 13.21
N THR A 170 16.94 8.75 13.05
CA THR A 170 17.44 10.09 13.42
C THR A 170 17.93 10.77 12.15
N ALA A 171 17.65 12.06 12.05
CA ALA A 171 18.27 12.91 11.02
C ALA A 171 19.78 12.97 11.23
#